data_9ef4851ea2c3489c48d0a8125e319507
#
_entry.id   9ef4851ea2c3489c48d0a8125e319507
#
_cell.length_a   1.000
_cell.length_b   1.000
_cell.length_c   1.000
_cell.angle_alpha   90.00
_cell.angle_beta   90.00
_cell.angle_gamma   90.00
#
_symmetry.space_group_name_H-M   'P 1'
#
loop_
_entity.id
_entity.type
_entity.pdbx_description
1 polymer ?
#
loop_
_entity_poly.entity_id
_entity_poly.type
_entity_poly.pdbx_seq_one_letter_code
_entity_poly.pdbx_strand_id
1 'polypeptide(L)'
;MQMPRRFNTYCPHCESHQEVEVQKVRTGRSTGMKWDQRKQREGSKGIGNRGRFSKVPGGDKPTKKTDLKYLCSNCGKAHLREGWRAGRLELED
;
A
#
# COMPACT_ATOMS: atom_id res chain seq x y z
N MET A 1 11.23 -7.33 12.39
CA MET A 1 10.51 -8.52 11.92
C MET A 1 11.09 -8.95 10.59
N GLN A 2 11.36 -10.23 10.46
CA GLN A 2 11.93 -10.78 9.24
C GLN A 2 10.97 -11.80 8.63
N MET A 3 10.94 -11.86 7.32
CA MET A 3 10.03 -12.73 6.58
C MET A 3 10.76 -13.28 5.36
N PRO A 4 10.58 -14.57 5.00
CA PRO A 4 11.19 -15.08 3.79
C PRO A 4 10.60 -14.43 2.55
N ARG A 5 11.45 -14.20 1.55
CA ARG A 5 11.01 -13.59 0.29
C ARG A 5 10.22 -14.58 -0.57
N ARG A 6 10.54 -15.85 -0.46
CA ARG A 6 9.87 -16.91 -1.22
C ARG A 6 9.42 -18.02 -0.30
N PHE A 7 8.17 -18.42 -0.46
CA PHE A 7 7.60 -19.53 0.30
C PHE A 7 6.36 -20.07 -0.41
N ASN A 8 5.92 -21.24 0.00
CA ASN A 8 4.70 -21.83 -0.57
C ASN A 8 3.48 -21.28 0.15
N THR A 9 2.51 -20.83 -0.62
CA THR A 9 1.22 -20.38 -0.09
C THR A 9 0.14 -20.54 -1.16
N TYR A 10 -1.12 -20.40 -0.75
CA TYR A 10 -2.24 -20.53 -1.65
C TYR A 10 -2.30 -19.39 -2.66
N CYS A 11 -2.40 -19.75 -3.94
CA CYS A 11 -2.62 -18.80 -5.02
C CYS A 11 -4.08 -18.87 -5.46
N PRO A 12 -4.88 -17.80 -5.31
CA PRO A 12 -6.29 -17.82 -5.69
C PRO A 12 -6.51 -17.92 -7.19
N HIS A 13 -5.53 -17.52 -7.99
CA HIS A 13 -5.62 -17.65 -9.45
C HIS A 13 -5.36 -19.07 -9.94
N CYS A 14 -4.45 -19.78 -9.28
CA CYS A 14 -4.18 -21.19 -9.56
C CYS A 14 -5.10 -22.13 -8.79
N GLU A 15 -5.77 -21.62 -7.76
CA GLU A 15 -6.63 -22.40 -6.84
C GLU A 15 -5.86 -23.54 -6.16
N SER A 16 -4.58 -23.34 -5.93
CA SER A 16 -3.71 -24.33 -5.29
C SER A 16 -2.52 -23.65 -4.62
N HIS A 17 -1.79 -24.39 -3.79
CA HIS A 17 -0.58 -23.90 -3.17
C HIS A 17 0.55 -23.88 -4.19
N GLN A 18 1.20 -22.73 -4.32
CA GLN A 18 2.32 -22.53 -5.23
C GLN A 18 3.41 -21.72 -4.51
N GLU A 19 4.61 -21.78 -5.05
CA GLU A 19 5.69 -20.93 -4.59
C GLU A 19 5.40 -19.48 -5.02
N VAL A 20 5.44 -18.57 -4.05
CA VAL A 20 5.22 -17.14 -4.31
C VAL A 20 6.44 -16.33 -3.88
N GLU A 21 6.67 -15.26 -4.59
CA GLU A 21 7.66 -14.26 -4.25
C GLU A 21 6.95 -13.04 -3.66
N VAL A 22 7.43 -12.57 -2.52
CA VAL A 22 6.86 -11.42 -1.83
C VAL A 22 7.62 -10.16 -2.24
N GLN A 23 6.87 -9.13 -2.62
CA GLN A 23 7.43 -7.82 -2.95
C GLN A 23 6.72 -6.74 -2.13
N LYS A 24 7.45 -5.74 -1.67
CA LYS A 24 6.86 -4.60 -0.99
C LYS A 24 6.24 -3.66 -2.00
N VAL A 25 5.02 -3.21 -1.70
CA VAL A 25 4.35 -2.18 -2.48
C VAL A 25 4.66 -0.83 -1.86
N ARG A 26 5.15 0.10 -2.65
CA ARG A 26 5.48 1.44 -2.19
C ARG A 26 4.46 2.44 -2.68
N THR A 27 4.18 3.45 -1.86
CA THR A 27 3.30 4.56 -2.23
C THR A 27 3.92 5.35 -3.38
N GLY A 28 3.12 5.59 -4.40
CA GLY A 28 3.54 6.39 -5.54
C GLY A 28 3.66 7.86 -5.18
N ARG A 29 4.36 8.60 -6.03
CA ARG A 29 4.52 10.04 -5.84
C ARG A 29 3.21 10.77 -6.18
N SER A 30 2.88 11.79 -5.37
CA SER A 30 1.76 12.67 -5.67
C SER A 30 2.03 13.51 -6.92
N THR A 31 1.08 13.54 -7.84
CA THR A 31 1.21 14.34 -9.07
C THR A 31 0.73 15.77 -8.89
N GLY A 32 -0.09 16.04 -7.88
CA GLY A 32 -0.72 17.35 -7.67
C GLY A 32 -1.85 17.66 -8.63
N MET A 33 -2.16 16.75 -9.55
CA MET A 33 -3.15 17.00 -10.61
C MET A 33 -4.47 16.27 -10.43
N LYS A 34 -4.57 15.37 -9.43
CA LYS A 34 -5.82 14.70 -9.13
C LYS A 34 -6.82 15.65 -8.50
N TRP A 35 -8.11 15.32 -8.60
CA TRP A 35 -9.19 16.19 -8.14
C TRP A 35 -9.03 16.62 -6.68
N ASP A 36 -8.79 15.69 -5.78
CA ASP A 36 -8.64 15.97 -4.36
C ASP A 36 -7.41 16.84 -4.07
N GLN A 37 -6.31 16.59 -4.77
CA GLN A 37 -5.09 17.37 -4.62
C GLN A 37 -5.28 18.80 -5.10
N ARG A 38 -6.01 18.99 -6.22
CA ARG A 38 -6.34 20.33 -6.71
C ARG A 38 -7.26 21.06 -5.75
N LYS A 39 -8.25 20.39 -5.18
CA LYS A 39 -9.18 20.99 -4.21
C LYS A 39 -8.47 21.47 -2.95
N GLN A 40 -7.49 20.70 -2.45
CA GLN A 40 -6.68 21.13 -1.31
C GLN A 40 -5.90 22.39 -1.63
N ARG A 41 -5.31 22.47 -2.81
CA ARG A 41 -4.52 23.63 -3.24
C ARG A 41 -5.37 24.84 -3.49
N GLU A 42 -6.48 24.69 -4.24
CA GLU A 42 -7.36 25.79 -4.59
C GLU A 42 -8.20 26.27 -3.43
N GLY A 43 -8.56 25.40 -2.51
CA GLY A 43 -9.38 25.74 -1.36
C GLY A 43 -8.71 26.71 -0.40
N SER A 44 -7.38 26.89 -0.50
CA SER A 44 -6.66 27.87 0.33
C SER A 44 -6.71 29.29 -0.22
N LYS A 45 -7.32 29.52 -1.38
CA LYS A 45 -7.32 30.80 -2.08
C LYS A 45 -8.47 31.73 -1.72
N GLY A 46 -9.23 31.47 -0.70
CA GLY A 46 -10.39 32.30 -0.38
C GLY A 46 -10.87 32.11 1.03
N ILE A 47 -11.85 32.93 1.40
CA ILE A 47 -12.54 32.84 2.68
C ILE A 47 -13.75 31.94 2.49
N GLY A 48 -13.96 31.00 3.41
CA GLY A 48 -15.12 30.15 3.39
C GLY A 48 -14.83 28.72 3.85
N ASN A 49 -15.87 27.91 3.79
CA ASN A 49 -15.80 26.50 4.16
C ASN A 49 -15.25 25.68 3.01
N ARG A 50 -14.13 25.00 3.23
CA ARG A 50 -13.52 24.12 2.23
C ARG A 50 -14.03 22.68 2.32
N GLY A 51 -15.04 22.42 3.16
CA GLY A 51 -15.56 21.07 3.36
C GLY A 51 -14.51 20.13 3.95
N ARG A 52 -14.38 18.95 3.37
CA ARG A 52 -13.40 17.94 3.83
C ARG A 52 -11.96 18.40 3.70
N PHE A 53 -11.69 19.43 2.92
CA PHE A 53 -10.34 19.97 2.71
C PHE A 53 -9.98 21.10 3.68
N SER A 54 -10.86 21.40 4.62
CA SER A 54 -10.63 22.46 5.61
C SER A 54 -9.63 22.06 6.70
N LYS A 55 -9.40 20.76 6.87
CA LYS A 55 -8.49 20.25 7.89
C LYS A 55 -7.08 20.13 7.33
N VAL A 56 -6.11 20.54 8.11
CA VAL A 56 -4.70 20.32 7.77
C VAL A 56 -4.41 18.83 7.87
N PRO A 57 -3.87 18.20 6.81
CA PRO A 57 -3.43 16.81 6.90
C PRO A 57 -2.38 16.68 7.97
N GLY A 58 -2.62 15.89 8.96
CA GLY A 58 -1.67 15.73 10.05
C GLY A 58 -1.86 14.41 10.76
N GLY A 59 -0.80 13.94 11.38
CA GLY A 59 -0.84 12.77 12.22
C GLY A 59 -0.89 11.46 11.45
N ASP A 60 0.25 10.82 11.32
CA ASP A 60 0.35 9.44 10.88
C ASP A 60 0.35 8.50 12.07
N LYS A 61 -0.08 7.28 11.86
CA LYS A 61 0.08 6.22 12.85
C LYS A 61 1.57 5.98 13.11
N PRO A 62 1.97 5.68 14.35
CA PRO A 62 3.38 5.39 14.64
C PRO A 62 3.89 4.15 13.91
N THR A 63 3.01 3.17 13.68
CA THR A 63 3.30 1.99 12.86
C THR A 63 2.26 1.87 11.76
N LYS A 64 2.70 1.43 10.60
CA LYS A 64 1.82 1.26 9.45
C LYS A 64 1.67 -0.22 9.11
N LYS A 65 0.51 -0.58 8.55
CA LYS A 65 0.29 -1.93 8.07
C LYS A 65 1.19 -2.21 6.87
N THR A 66 1.63 -3.44 6.76
CA THR A 66 2.46 -3.87 5.63
C THR A 66 1.62 -3.97 4.36
N ASP A 67 2.18 -3.50 3.26
CA ASP A 67 1.59 -3.67 1.93
C ASP A 67 2.51 -4.56 1.12
N LEU A 68 2.08 -5.80 0.92
CA LEU A 68 2.86 -6.80 0.22
C LEU A 68 2.09 -7.33 -0.98
N LYS A 69 2.83 -7.58 -2.04
CA LYS A 69 2.32 -8.19 -3.25
C LYS A 69 2.90 -9.60 -3.36
N TYR A 70 2.04 -10.58 -3.52
CA TYR A 70 2.42 -11.99 -3.62
C TYR A 70 2.35 -12.42 -5.08
N LEU A 71 3.51 -12.57 -5.69
CA LEU A 71 3.63 -12.95 -7.09
C LEU A 71 3.78 -14.47 -7.20
N CYS A 72 2.81 -15.11 -7.85
CA CYS A 72 2.86 -16.55 -8.08
C CYS A 72 3.85 -16.88 -9.19
N SER A 73 4.71 -17.87 -8.96
CA SER A 73 5.68 -18.31 -9.96
C SER A 73 5.05 -19.14 -11.08
N ASN A 74 3.90 -19.76 -10.82
CA ASN A 74 3.25 -20.64 -11.78
C ASN A 74 2.39 -19.89 -12.81
N CYS A 75 1.49 -19.03 -12.34
CA CYS A 75 0.59 -18.30 -13.24
C CYS A 75 1.09 -16.88 -13.58
N GLY A 76 2.11 -16.38 -12.90
CA GLY A 76 2.64 -15.06 -13.12
C GLY A 76 1.77 -13.92 -12.63
N LYS A 77 0.68 -14.21 -11.94
CA LYS A 77 -0.25 -13.21 -11.42
C LYS A 77 0.06 -12.92 -9.96
N ALA A 78 -0.13 -11.67 -9.57
CA ALA A 78 0.07 -11.25 -8.19
C ALA A 78 -1.28 -11.06 -7.49
N HIS A 79 -1.29 -11.26 -6.18
CA HIS A 79 -2.46 -11.00 -5.36
C HIS A 79 -2.04 -10.29 -4.08
N LEU A 80 -3.01 -9.69 -3.41
CA LEU A 80 -2.81 -8.98 -2.16
C LEU A 80 -3.49 -9.75 -1.03
N ARG A 81 -2.99 -9.55 0.17
CA ARG A 81 -3.59 -10.07 1.39
C ARG A 81 -3.70 -8.97 2.41
N GLU A 82 -4.50 -9.23 3.45
CA GLU A 82 -4.59 -8.33 4.58
C GLU A 82 -3.22 -8.12 5.23
N GLY A 83 -2.87 -6.86 5.44
CA GLY A 83 -1.62 -6.51 6.09
C GLY A 83 -1.72 -6.50 7.61
N TRP A 84 -0.57 -6.45 8.25
CA TRP A 84 -0.46 -6.34 9.70
C TRP A 84 0.47 -5.21 10.07
N ARG A 85 0.40 -4.74 11.30
CA ARG A 85 1.27 -3.66 11.76
C ARG A 85 2.66 -4.20 12.08
N ALA A 86 3.66 -3.57 11.47
CA ALA A 86 5.06 -3.90 11.72
C ALA A 86 5.87 -2.60 11.71
N GLY A 87 6.69 -2.41 12.74
CA GLY A 87 7.58 -1.25 12.78
C GLY A 87 8.61 -1.31 11.67
N ARG A 88 9.13 -2.50 11.41
CA ARG A 88 10.09 -2.75 10.34
C ARG A 88 9.89 -4.17 9.82
N LEU A 89 9.77 -4.29 8.52
CA LEU A 89 9.68 -5.59 7.86
C LEU A 89 10.83 -5.74 6.88
N GLU A 90 11.60 -6.81 7.04
CA GLU A 90 12.71 -7.15 6.15
C GLU A 90 12.39 -8.46 5.43
N LEU A 91 12.62 -8.49 4.12
CA LEU A 91 12.48 -9.69 3.31
C LEU A 91 13.84 -10.35 3.15
N GLU A 92 13.92 -11.63 3.50
CA GLU A 92 15.15 -12.43 3.41
C GLU A 92 15.07 -13.38 2.22
N ASP A 93 16.18 -13.58 1.57
CA ASP A 93 16.30 -14.57 0.50
C ASP A 93 16.49 -15.98 1.05
#